data_46d77fd0d0971ec34b2bca9fdda61381
#
_entry.id   46d77fd0d0971ec34b2bca9fdda61381
#
_cell.length_a   1.000
_cell.length_b   1.000
_cell.length_c   1.000
_cell.angle_alpha   90.00
_cell.angle_beta   90.00
_cell.angle_gamma   90.00
#
_symmetry.space_group_name_H-M   'P 1'
#
loop_
_entity.id
_entity.type
_entity.pdbx_description
1 polymer ?
#
loop_
_entity_poly.entity_id
_entity_poly.type
_entity_poly.pdbx_seq_one_letter_code
_entity_poly.pdbx_strand_id
1 'polypeptide(L)'
;MNKKSLLLLLFIHFYLFISHAVAQDETIVFTPQWTAQAQFAGYYLAQAKGFYREAGVKVKIEHPSSTQPAMSRLRKNECQATTLQLCQALEIIDGGIPLVNILQTSMNNAMVIVSARDKDPLTQKGAKVGIWSVGFGQLAICMSIKDHLDYQWVRFAQNVNLFVVGALDATLAMSYNEYYQLVQAGIKMTDKNVYRFCDPGYNVQEDGVYMTRDYYVQHKEQARRFAQASRKGWEWAAQHPDETLDIVMQYVDKNHIATNRVMQKLMLEDVLRLQVDRESKKREFRLRPDMVRQASRLMVENQMLGREVTYDELIDN
;
A
#
# COMPACT_ATOMS: atom_id res chain seq x y z
N MET A 1 -30.39 48.66 -31.48
CA MET A 1 -29.13 48.05 -30.98
C MET A 1 -28.06 48.20 -32.05
N ASN A 2 -26.97 48.88 -31.74
CA ASN A 2 -26.00 49.31 -32.77
C ASN A 2 -25.13 48.08 -33.12
N LYS A 3 -24.75 47.89 -34.41
CA LYS A 3 -23.92 46.74 -34.87
C LYS A 3 -22.68 46.48 -33.99
N LYS A 4 -22.08 47.56 -33.43
CA LYS A 4 -20.94 47.46 -32.50
C LYS A 4 -21.30 46.82 -31.14
N SER A 5 -22.50 47.04 -30.64
CA SER A 5 -22.99 46.43 -29.39
C SER A 5 -23.29 44.92 -29.55
N LEU A 6 -23.75 44.53 -30.75
CA LEU A 6 -24.04 43.14 -31.07
C LEU A 6 -22.70 42.33 -31.23
N LEU A 7 -21.66 42.92 -31.83
CA LEU A 7 -20.36 42.33 -31.93
C LEU A 7 -19.66 42.14 -30.55
N LEU A 8 -19.83 43.12 -29.65
CA LEU A 8 -19.27 43.08 -28.31
C LEU A 8 -19.94 41.99 -27.47
N LEU A 9 -21.29 41.83 -27.57
CA LEU A 9 -22.01 40.75 -26.91
C LEU A 9 -21.64 39.36 -27.45
N LEU A 10 -21.42 39.22 -28.75
CA LEU A 10 -20.94 37.98 -29.36
C LEU A 10 -19.49 37.62 -28.91
N PHE A 11 -18.60 38.62 -28.75
CA PHE A 11 -17.25 38.41 -28.24
C PHE A 11 -17.24 38.05 -26.78
N ILE A 12 -18.12 38.63 -25.92
CA ILE A 12 -18.25 38.29 -24.49
C ILE A 12 -18.81 36.86 -24.33
N HIS A 13 -19.79 36.48 -25.15
CA HIS A 13 -20.33 35.11 -25.15
C HIS A 13 -19.29 34.08 -25.64
N PHE A 14 -18.48 34.42 -26.63
CA PHE A 14 -17.41 33.57 -27.13
C PHE A 14 -16.28 33.40 -26.09
N TYR A 15 -15.93 34.45 -25.34
CA TYR A 15 -14.96 34.38 -24.23
C TYR A 15 -15.50 33.59 -23.04
N LEU A 16 -16.79 33.66 -22.74
CA LEU A 16 -17.42 32.86 -21.67
C LEU A 16 -17.52 31.37 -22.05
N PHE A 17 -17.60 31.03 -23.34
CA PHE A 17 -17.56 29.63 -23.80
C PHE A 17 -16.15 29.03 -23.81
N ILE A 18 -15.09 29.84 -23.98
CA ILE A 18 -13.69 29.38 -23.96
C ILE A 18 -13.22 29.09 -22.54
N SER A 19 -13.85 29.71 -21.50
CA SER A 19 -13.45 29.52 -20.09
C SER A 19 -13.91 28.19 -19.48
N HIS A 20 -14.60 27.34 -20.22
CA HIS A 20 -15.07 26.03 -19.74
C HIS A 20 -14.58 24.85 -20.58
N ALA A 21 -13.48 25.00 -21.31
CA ALA A 21 -12.70 23.85 -21.64
C ALA A 21 -12.07 23.34 -20.33
N VAL A 22 -12.85 22.67 -19.50
CA VAL A 22 -12.32 21.85 -18.41
C VAL A 22 -11.35 20.91 -19.08
N ALA A 23 -10.05 21.15 -18.89
CA ALA A 23 -9.03 20.21 -19.32
C ALA A 23 -9.51 18.84 -18.81
N GLN A 24 -9.77 17.93 -19.74
CA GLN A 24 -10.29 16.62 -19.37
C GLN A 24 -9.18 15.97 -18.55
N ASP A 25 -9.41 15.81 -17.23
CA ASP A 25 -8.43 15.21 -16.33
C ASP A 25 -7.88 13.92 -16.97
N GLU A 26 -6.58 13.81 -17.04
CA GLU A 26 -5.90 12.60 -17.49
C GLU A 26 -6.34 11.40 -16.65
N THR A 27 -6.30 10.22 -17.24
CA THR A 27 -6.63 9.00 -16.51
C THR A 27 -5.52 8.70 -15.51
N ILE A 28 -5.83 8.61 -14.23
CA ILE A 28 -4.92 8.10 -13.22
C ILE A 28 -4.79 6.58 -13.43
N VAL A 29 -3.63 6.13 -13.88
CA VAL A 29 -3.26 4.71 -13.82
C VAL A 29 -2.78 4.45 -12.41
N PHE A 30 -3.57 3.69 -11.66
CA PHE A 30 -3.25 3.27 -10.29
C PHE A 30 -2.72 1.83 -10.33
N THR A 31 -1.48 1.64 -9.89
CA THR A 31 -0.85 0.32 -9.82
C THR A 31 -0.63 -0.05 -8.35
N PRO A 32 -1.49 -0.90 -7.75
CA PRO A 32 -1.23 -1.45 -6.42
C PRO A 32 0.12 -2.19 -6.39
N GLN A 33 0.76 -2.26 -5.22
CA GLN A 33 2.11 -2.84 -5.08
C GLN A 33 2.20 -4.35 -5.30
N TRP A 34 1.07 -5.05 -5.34
CA TRP A 34 0.99 -6.52 -5.41
C TRP A 34 -0.09 -6.99 -6.38
N THR A 35 -0.19 -8.31 -6.54
CA THR A 35 -1.22 -8.96 -7.35
C THR A 35 -2.63 -8.69 -6.82
N ALA A 36 -3.65 -8.93 -7.65
CA ALA A 36 -5.04 -8.67 -7.28
C ALA A 36 -5.47 -9.53 -6.08
N GLN A 37 -5.91 -8.87 -5.01
CA GLN A 37 -6.36 -9.51 -3.77
C GLN A 37 -7.13 -8.53 -2.88
N ALA A 38 -7.74 -9.01 -1.80
CA ALA A 38 -8.56 -8.22 -0.88
C ALA A 38 -7.80 -7.09 -0.17
N GLN A 39 -6.47 -7.11 -0.15
CA GLN A 39 -5.63 -5.99 0.30
C GLN A 39 -5.98 -4.66 -0.40
N PHE A 40 -6.54 -4.72 -1.61
CA PHE A 40 -6.86 -3.54 -2.42
C PHE A 40 -8.37 -3.33 -2.59
N ALA A 41 -9.18 -3.99 -1.78
CA ALA A 41 -10.64 -4.05 -1.90
C ALA A 41 -11.32 -2.68 -1.99
N GLY A 42 -10.89 -1.71 -1.19
CA GLY A 42 -11.51 -0.37 -1.20
C GLY A 42 -11.38 0.35 -2.53
N TYR A 43 -10.28 0.15 -3.25
CA TYR A 43 -10.06 0.74 -4.57
C TYR A 43 -10.94 0.07 -5.64
N TYR A 44 -11.10 -1.26 -5.57
CA TYR A 44 -11.99 -2.01 -6.45
C TYR A 44 -13.44 -1.58 -6.25
N LEU A 45 -13.81 -1.42 -4.98
CA LEU A 45 -15.15 -0.97 -4.60
C LEU A 45 -15.41 0.46 -5.08
N ALA A 46 -14.43 1.36 -4.90
CA ALA A 46 -14.55 2.73 -5.40
C ALA A 46 -14.76 2.77 -6.93
N GLN A 47 -14.10 1.88 -7.66
CA GLN A 47 -14.29 1.73 -9.11
C GLN A 47 -15.68 1.15 -9.43
N ALA A 48 -16.06 0.04 -8.81
CA ALA A 48 -17.30 -0.68 -9.09
C ALA A 48 -18.55 0.11 -8.71
N LYS A 49 -18.53 0.82 -7.58
CA LYS A 49 -19.63 1.69 -7.11
C LYS A 49 -19.67 3.04 -7.82
N GLY A 50 -18.70 3.34 -8.68
CA GLY A 50 -18.62 4.58 -9.44
C GLY A 50 -18.18 5.80 -8.63
N PHE A 51 -17.58 5.63 -7.45
CA PHE A 51 -17.13 6.77 -6.60
C PHE A 51 -16.08 7.62 -7.30
N TYR A 52 -15.18 7.03 -8.09
CA TYR A 52 -14.25 7.79 -8.92
C TYR A 52 -14.96 8.62 -9.98
N ARG A 53 -15.98 8.05 -10.64
CA ARG A 53 -16.78 8.76 -11.64
C ARG A 53 -17.58 9.91 -11.00
N GLU A 54 -18.18 9.68 -9.83
CA GLU A 54 -18.89 10.73 -9.06
C GLU A 54 -17.96 11.87 -8.66
N ALA A 55 -16.69 11.54 -8.33
CA ALA A 55 -15.66 12.52 -8.03
C ALA A 55 -15.07 13.20 -9.27
N GLY A 56 -15.52 12.85 -10.48
CA GLY A 56 -14.99 13.39 -11.74
C GLY A 56 -13.56 12.93 -12.05
N VAL A 57 -13.13 11.77 -11.56
CA VAL A 57 -11.79 11.23 -11.79
C VAL A 57 -11.87 9.95 -12.61
N LYS A 58 -11.10 9.88 -13.70
CA LYS A 58 -10.92 8.65 -14.47
C LYS A 58 -9.80 7.84 -13.84
N VAL A 59 -10.08 6.60 -13.44
CA VAL A 59 -9.10 5.71 -12.82
C VAL A 59 -9.04 4.40 -13.59
N LYS A 60 -7.81 3.91 -13.83
CA LYS A 60 -7.54 2.58 -14.38
C LYS A 60 -6.68 1.83 -13.36
N ILE A 61 -7.21 0.73 -12.81
CA ILE A 61 -6.46 -0.11 -11.87
C ILE A 61 -5.74 -1.20 -12.66
N GLU A 62 -4.41 -1.23 -12.55
CA GLU A 62 -3.54 -2.20 -13.23
C GLU A 62 -2.57 -2.81 -12.23
N HIS A 63 -2.65 -4.12 -12.03
CA HIS A 63 -1.72 -4.82 -11.14
C HIS A 63 -0.35 -4.99 -11.78
N PRO A 64 0.73 -5.01 -10.96
CA PRO A 64 2.08 -5.23 -11.43
C PRO A 64 2.26 -6.67 -11.93
N SER A 65 3.27 -6.86 -12.76
CA SER A 65 3.77 -8.17 -13.16
C SER A 65 5.21 -8.37 -12.68
N SER A 66 5.74 -9.58 -12.84
CA SER A 66 7.15 -9.87 -12.52
C SER A 66 8.14 -9.06 -13.35
N THR A 67 7.74 -8.66 -14.58
CA THR A 67 8.57 -7.85 -15.49
C THR A 67 8.31 -6.35 -15.36
N GLN A 68 7.20 -5.95 -14.73
CA GLN A 68 6.79 -4.56 -14.53
C GLN A 68 6.34 -4.33 -13.08
N PRO A 69 7.25 -4.31 -12.11
CA PRO A 69 6.93 -4.00 -10.72
C PRO A 69 6.34 -2.59 -10.59
N ALA A 70 5.44 -2.39 -9.63
CA ALA A 70 4.75 -1.11 -9.40
C ALA A 70 5.73 0.09 -9.27
N MET A 71 6.82 -0.12 -8.53
CA MET A 71 7.88 0.88 -8.37
C MET A 71 8.56 1.26 -9.68
N SER A 72 8.84 0.29 -10.54
CA SER A 72 9.43 0.56 -11.86
C SER A 72 8.49 1.39 -12.72
N ARG A 73 7.19 1.08 -12.67
CA ARG A 73 6.15 1.82 -13.39
C ARG A 73 6.04 3.27 -12.90
N LEU A 74 6.04 3.48 -11.57
CA LEU A 74 6.01 4.83 -11.01
C LEU A 74 7.22 5.67 -11.45
N ARG A 75 8.43 5.11 -11.36
CA ARG A 75 9.68 5.77 -11.77
C ARG A 75 9.72 6.15 -13.24
N LYS A 76 9.03 5.38 -14.10
CA LYS A 76 8.96 5.63 -15.54
C LYS A 76 7.74 6.45 -15.96
N ASN A 77 6.95 6.94 -15.00
CA ASN A 77 5.65 7.60 -15.25
C ASN A 77 4.64 6.73 -16.03
N GLU A 78 4.77 5.41 -15.94
CA GLU A 78 3.82 4.45 -16.51
C GLU A 78 2.59 4.23 -15.61
N CYS A 79 2.64 4.71 -14.39
CA CYS A 79 1.49 4.90 -13.50
C CYS A 79 1.65 6.19 -12.71
N GLN A 80 0.54 6.80 -12.30
CA GLN A 80 0.49 8.06 -11.58
C GLN A 80 0.42 7.86 -10.08
N ALA A 81 -0.15 6.73 -9.65
CA ALA A 81 -0.29 6.38 -8.24
C ALA A 81 0.05 4.91 -7.99
N THR A 82 0.62 4.63 -6.85
CA THR A 82 0.91 3.27 -6.37
C THR A 82 0.68 3.15 -4.88
N THR A 83 0.42 1.95 -4.37
CA THR A 83 0.55 1.69 -2.93
C THR A 83 2.00 1.33 -2.60
N LEU A 84 2.47 1.72 -1.42
CA LEU A 84 3.79 1.37 -0.87
C LEU A 84 3.67 1.18 0.63
N GLN A 85 4.54 0.36 1.19
CA GLN A 85 4.83 0.41 2.63
C GLN A 85 5.61 1.69 2.95
N LEU A 86 5.43 2.25 4.14
CA LEU A 86 6.12 3.48 4.55
C LEU A 86 7.65 3.36 4.38
N CYS A 87 8.25 2.27 4.85
CA CYS A 87 9.71 2.08 4.74
C CYS A 87 10.19 2.09 3.28
N GLN A 88 9.42 1.53 2.33
CA GLN A 88 9.74 1.62 0.91
C GLN A 88 9.68 3.06 0.39
N ALA A 89 8.66 3.82 0.80
CA ALA A 89 8.54 5.22 0.41
C ALA A 89 9.73 6.06 0.90
N LEU A 90 10.20 5.79 2.14
CA LEU A 90 11.38 6.45 2.69
C LEU A 90 12.65 6.14 1.88
N GLU A 91 12.89 4.87 1.49
CA GLU A 91 14.02 4.48 0.62
C GLU A 91 13.98 5.17 -0.75
N ILE A 92 12.79 5.33 -1.31
CA ILE A 92 12.62 5.98 -2.61
C ILE A 92 12.97 7.46 -2.53
N ILE A 93 12.52 8.11 -1.46
CA ILE A 93 12.79 9.54 -1.23
C ILE A 93 14.28 9.75 -0.96
N ASP A 94 14.90 8.92 -0.13
CA ASP A 94 16.35 8.94 0.12
C ASP A 94 17.15 8.70 -1.17
N GLY A 95 16.65 7.84 -2.05
CA GLY A 95 17.18 7.60 -3.40
C GLY A 95 16.92 8.72 -4.41
N GLY A 96 16.37 9.87 -3.99
CA GLY A 96 16.24 11.10 -4.81
C GLY A 96 14.95 11.21 -5.61
N ILE A 97 13.90 10.42 -5.33
CA ILE A 97 12.59 10.55 -5.97
C ILE A 97 11.58 11.03 -4.93
N PRO A 98 11.24 12.35 -4.92
CA PRO A 98 10.27 12.89 -3.98
C PRO A 98 8.88 12.30 -4.19
N LEU A 99 8.26 11.83 -3.09
CA LEU A 99 6.91 11.28 -3.10
C LEU A 99 5.97 12.12 -2.23
N VAL A 100 4.67 12.01 -2.50
CA VAL A 100 3.60 12.53 -1.64
C VAL A 100 2.68 11.38 -1.26
N ASN A 101 2.45 11.17 0.03
CA ASN A 101 1.40 10.29 0.55
C ASN A 101 0.06 11.02 0.45
N ILE A 102 -0.83 10.51 -0.38
CA ILE A 102 -2.16 11.11 -0.61
C ILE A 102 -3.27 10.41 0.16
N LEU A 103 -3.02 9.20 0.66
CA LEU A 103 -3.97 8.42 1.47
C LEU A 103 -3.20 7.34 2.23
N GLN A 104 -3.35 7.28 3.54
CA GLN A 104 -2.82 6.19 4.35
C GLN A 104 -3.92 5.20 4.67
N THR A 105 -3.76 3.95 4.27
CA THR A 105 -4.82 2.94 4.47
C THR A 105 -4.55 1.99 5.63
N SER A 106 -3.29 1.73 5.96
CA SER A 106 -2.94 0.91 7.13
C SER A 106 -2.50 1.78 8.31
N MET A 107 -3.12 1.59 9.46
CA MET A 107 -2.78 2.29 10.70
C MET A 107 -1.82 1.48 11.57
N ASN A 108 -1.67 0.19 11.27
CA ASN A 108 -0.82 -0.74 12.02
C ASN A 108 0.01 -1.60 11.07
N ASN A 109 1.09 -2.17 11.62
CA ASN A 109 1.94 -3.10 10.91
C ASN A 109 1.30 -4.48 10.82
N ALA A 110 1.35 -5.12 9.66
CA ALA A 110 0.83 -6.46 9.41
C ALA A 110 1.92 -7.53 9.33
N MET A 111 3.19 -7.12 9.31
CA MET A 111 4.30 -8.06 9.17
C MET A 111 4.43 -8.96 10.39
N VAL A 112 4.73 -10.21 10.14
CA VAL A 112 5.07 -11.21 11.16
C VAL A 112 6.30 -12.01 10.72
N ILE A 113 7.03 -12.55 11.69
CA ILE A 113 8.01 -13.62 11.45
C ILE A 113 7.41 -14.90 12.00
N VAL A 114 7.36 -15.94 11.19
CA VAL A 114 6.91 -17.28 11.58
C VAL A 114 8.10 -18.22 11.57
N SER A 115 8.38 -18.85 12.71
CA SER A 115 9.46 -19.84 12.84
C SER A 115 8.96 -21.27 12.65
N ALA A 116 9.83 -22.10 12.13
CA ALA A 116 9.64 -23.53 12.17
C ALA A 116 9.75 -24.07 13.62
N ARG A 117 8.95 -25.10 13.95
CA ARG A 117 9.12 -25.91 15.16
C ARG A 117 8.89 -25.19 16.49
N ASP A 118 7.85 -24.41 16.67
CA ASP A 118 7.49 -23.81 17.97
C ASP A 118 8.68 -23.13 18.71
N LYS A 119 9.53 -22.44 17.93
CA LYS A 119 10.67 -21.66 18.42
C LYS A 119 10.39 -20.17 18.27
N ASP A 120 10.82 -19.39 19.25
CA ASP A 120 10.75 -17.94 19.16
C ASP A 120 11.70 -17.44 18.05
N PRO A 121 11.19 -16.72 17.03
CA PRO A 121 12.03 -16.13 15.98
C PRO A 121 13.18 -15.30 16.54
N LEU A 122 12.94 -14.51 17.58
CA LEU A 122 13.94 -13.58 18.13
C LEU A 122 15.07 -14.27 18.89
N THR A 123 14.98 -15.58 19.12
CA THR A 123 16.04 -16.37 19.76
C THR A 123 16.89 -17.16 18.77
N GLN A 124 16.59 -17.13 17.47
CA GLN A 124 17.23 -17.95 16.46
C GLN A 124 18.35 -17.19 15.75
N LYS A 125 19.45 -16.92 16.44
CA LYS A 125 20.61 -16.26 15.85
C LYS A 125 21.16 -17.05 14.66
N GLY A 126 21.45 -16.34 13.55
CA GLY A 126 21.98 -16.95 12.31
C GLY A 126 20.96 -17.77 11.51
N ALA A 127 19.67 -17.71 11.84
CA ALA A 127 18.64 -18.46 11.15
C ALA A 127 18.51 -18.04 9.68
N LYS A 128 18.15 -19.00 8.81
CA LYS A 128 17.77 -18.75 7.42
C LYS A 128 16.33 -18.27 7.39
N VAL A 129 16.13 -16.98 7.09
CA VAL A 129 14.81 -16.33 7.11
C VAL A 129 14.38 -15.93 5.72
N GLY A 130 13.18 -16.37 5.34
CA GLY A 130 12.57 -16.00 4.06
C GLY A 130 12.15 -14.53 4.04
N ILE A 131 12.45 -13.83 2.94
CA ILE A 131 12.10 -12.44 2.68
C ILE A 131 11.67 -12.27 1.23
N TRP A 132 10.71 -11.36 0.96
CA TRP A 132 10.26 -11.09 -0.40
C TRP A 132 11.38 -10.50 -1.29
N SER A 133 11.41 -10.94 -2.56
CA SER A 133 12.41 -10.47 -3.54
C SER A 133 12.13 -9.06 -4.07
N VAL A 134 10.95 -8.51 -3.81
CA VAL A 134 10.47 -7.23 -4.38
C VAL A 134 10.65 -6.03 -3.45
N GLY A 135 11.55 -6.10 -2.48
CA GLY A 135 11.90 -4.96 -1.63
C GLY A 135 10.91 -4.67 -0.50
N PHE A 136 10.29 -5.70 0.05
CA PHE A 136 9.56 -5.64 1.32
C PHE A 136 10.46 -6.17 2.45
N GLY A 137 10.17 -5.76 3.70
CA GLY A 137 10.83 -6.32 4.88
C GLY A 137 11.94 -5.47 5.49
N GLN A 138 12.08 -4.19 5.10
CA GLN A 138 13.09 -3.27 5.67
C GLN A 138 13.04 -3.24 7.19
N LEU A 139 11.84 -3.21 7.75
CA LEU A 139 11.62 -3.19 9.19
C LEU A 139 12.20 -4.44 9.88
N ALA A 140 12.04 -5.61 9.27
CA ALA A 140 12.58 -6.86 9.79
C ALA A 140 14.11 -6.91 9.67
N ILE A 141 14.68 -6.34 8.61
CA ILE A 141 16.14 -6.20 8.45
C ILE A 141 16.69 -5.30 9.55
N CYS A 142 16.08 -4.11 9.77
CA CYS A 142 16.47 -3.20 10.84
C CYS A 142 16.40 -3.88 12.22
N MET A 143 15.35 -4.61 12.50
CA MET A 143 15.20 -5.38 13.73
C MET A 143 16.32 -6.41 13.88
N SER A 144 16.59 -7.18 12.83
CA SER A 144 17.65 -8.21 12.86
C SER A 144 19.04 -7.62 13.15
N ILE A 145 19.35 -6.46 12.59
CA ILE A 145 20.60 -5.74 12.84
C ILE A 145 20.64 -5.22 14.28
N LYS A 146 19.62 -4.50 14.69
CA LYS A 146 19.51 -3.87 16.01
C LYS A 146 19.58 -4.91 17.14
N ASP A 147 18.89 -6.03 16.98
CA ASP A 147 18.79 -7.08 18.00
C ASP A 147 19.88 -8.17 17.84
N HIS A 148 20.88 -7.96 16.95
CA HIS A 148 22.01 -8.85 16.71
C HIS A 148 21.62 -10.30 16.40
N LEU A 149 20.56 -10.49 15.60
CA LEU A 149 20.04 -11.80 15.25
C LEU A 149 20.84 -12.49 14.13
N ASP A 150 21.62 -11.73 13.35
CA ASP A 150 22.47 -12.21 12.25
C ASP A 150 21.72 -13.09 11.25
N TYR A 151 20.47 -12.76 10.91
CA TYR A 151 19.64 -13.54 10.00
C TYR A 151 20.27 -13.66 8.61
N GLN A 152 20.23 -14.87 8.06
CA GLN A 152 20.58 -15.15 6.67
C GLN A 152 19.34 -15.02 5.79
N TRP A 153 19.20 -13.87 5.13
CA TRP A 153 18.02 -13.57 4.32
C TRP A 153 18.00 -14.37 3.03
N VAL A 154 16.95 -15.18 2.83
CA VAL A 154 16.70 -15.99 1.63
C VAL A 154 15.51 -15.41 0.87
N ARG A 155 15.74 -14.94 -0.34
CA ARG A 155 14.69 -14.27 -1.14
C ARG A 155 13.73 -15.29 -1.75
N PHE A 156 12.42 -15.01 -1.63
CA PHE A 156 11.35 -15.73 -2.32
C PHE A 156 10.45 -14.77 -3.11
N ALA A 157 9.73 -15.30 -4.11
CA ALA A 157 8.89 -14.46 -4.98
C ALA A 157 7.50 -14.21 -4.38
N GLN A 158 6.64 -15.23 -4.32
CA GLN A 158 5.22 -15.05 -4.01
C GLN A 158 4.62 -16.11 -3.07
N ASN A 159 5.37 -17.17 -2.71
CA ASN A 159 4.83 -18.26 -1.94
C ASN A 159 5.76 -18.70 -0.82
N VAL A 160 5.17 -19.35 0.16
CA VAL A 160 5.84 -19.82 1.38
C VAL A 160 6.45 -21.24 1.25
N ASN A 161 6.55 -21.77 0.04
CA ASN A 161 6.92 -23.18 -0.19
C ASN A 161 8.28 -23.55 0.39
N LEU A 162 9.28 -22.68 0.28
CA LEU A 162 10.62 -22.93 0.85
C LEU A 162 10.55 -23.15 2.37
N PHE A 163 9.67 -22.42 3.06
CA PHE A 163 9.47 -22.61 4.49
C PHE A 163 8.70 -23.91 4.77
N VAL A 164 7.63 -24.17 4.02
CA VAL A 164 6.78 -25.37 4.21
C VAL A 164 7.57 -26.67 4.00
N VAL A 165 8.50 -26.71 3.04
CA VAL A 165 9.37 -27.88 2.82
C VAL A 165 10.57 -27.95 3.78
N GLY A 166 10.67 -27.01 4.73
CA GLY A 166 11.73 -27.02 5.77
C GLY A 166 13.10 -26.51 5.28
N ALA A 167 13.17 -25.78 4.17
CA ALA A 167 14.41 -25.19 3.66
C ALA A 167 14.80 -23.89 4.41
N LEU A 168 13.88 -23.32 5.19
CA LEU A 168 14.05 -22.11 5.98
C LEU A 168 13.74 -22.39 7.45
N ASP A 169 14.45 -21.71 8.36
CA ASP A 169 14.21 -21.76 9.80
C ASP A 169 13.05 -20.88 10.21
N ALA A 170 12.86 -19.75 9.51
CA ALA A 170 11.75 -18.82 9.67
C ALA A 170 11.40 -18.15 8.34
N THR A 171 10.26 -17.45 8.28
CA THR A 171 9.86 -16.67 7.12
C THR A 171 9.12 -15.41 7.55
N LEU A 172 9.32 -14.32 6.81
CA LEU A 172 8.43 -13.17 6.86
C LEU A 172 7.10 -13.53 6.20
N ALA A 173 6.04 -12.99 6.74
CA ALA A 173 4.68 -13.13 6.22
C ALA A 173 3.87 -11.87 6.54
N MET A 174 2.88 -11.54 5.71
CA MET A 174 1.83 -10.62 6.11
C MET A 174 0.73 -11.38 6.86
N SER A 175 0.24 -10.82 7.96
CA SER A 175 -0.80 -11.46 8.80
C SER A 175 -2.05 -11.78 8.00
N TYR A 176 -2.35 -10.97 6.98
CA TYR A 176 -3.51 -11.12 6.12
C TYR A 176 -3.30 -12.03 4.91
N ASN A 177 -2.07 -12.46 4.58
CA ASN A 177 -1.77 -13.23 3.36
C ASN A 177 -0.97 -14.50 3.67
N GLU A 178 0.36 -14.45 3.67
CA GLU A 178 1.24 -15.63 3.82
C GLU A 178 1.00 -16.37 5.14
N TYR A 179 0.63 -15.65 6.20
CA TYR A 179 0.24 -16.27 7.47
C TYR A 179 -0.88 -17.31 7.28
N TYR A 180 -1.92 -16.98 6.53
CA TYR A 180 -3.01 -17.93 6.24
C TYR A 180 -2.59 -19.03 5.27
N GLN A 181 -1.68 -18.77 4.33
CA GLN A 181 -1.11 -19.81 3.46
C GLN A 181 -0.34 -20.85 4.31
N LEU A 182 0.42 -20.39 5.29
CA LEU A 182 1.14 -21.28 6.24
C LEU A 182 0.17 -22.11 7.08
N VAL A 183 -0.90 -21.52 7.59
CA VAL A 183 -1.95 -22.25 8.33
C VAL A 183 -2.58 -23.33 7.44
N GLN A 184 -2.90 -23.00 6.18
CA GLN A 184 -3.46 -23.96 5.21
C GLN A 184 -2.47 -25.08 4.87
N ALA A 185 -1.17 -24.80 4.88
CA ALA A 185 -0.12 -25.80 4.69
C ALA A 185 0.11 -26.68 5.97
N GLY A 186 -0.69 -26.49 7.02
CA GLY A 186 -0.60 -27.28 8.24
C GLY A 186 0.41 -26.77 9.27
N ILE A 187 0.97 -25.58 9.09
CA ILE A 187 1.87 -24.97 10.08
C ILE A 187 1.03 -24.51 11.29
N LYS A 188 1.35 -25.03 12.45
CA LYS A 188 0.68 -24.64 13.70
C LYS A 188 1.24 -23.30 14.17
N MET A 189 0.37 -22.29 14.28
CA MET A 189 0.70 -20.98 14.82
C MET A 189 0.51 -20.94 16.33
N THR A 190 1.50 -20.47 17.05
CA THR A 190 1.48 -20.30 18.52
C THR A 190 2.12 -18.95 18.87
N ASP A 191 1.92 -18.48 20.09
CA ASP A 191 2.57 -17.25 20.58
C ASP A 191 4.11 -17.41 20.69
N LYS A 192 4.62 -18.64 20.62
CA LYS A 192 6.05 -18.92 20.68
C LYS A 192 6.72 -18.81 19.30
N ASN A 193 6.03 -19.17 18.23
CA ASN A 193 6.64 -19.24 16.90
C ASN A 193 6.21 -18.12 15.96
N VAL A 194 5.44 -17.14 16.44
CA VAL A 194 5.00 -15.98 15.67
C VAL A 194 5.37 -14.68 16.39
N TYR A 195 6.32 -13.94 15.84
CA TYR A 195 6.59 -12.57 16.27
C TYR A 195 5.79 -11.58 15.40
N ARG A 196 5.13 -10.59 16.02
CA ARG A 196 4.29 -9.60 15.34
C ARG A 196 4.89 -8.20 15.43
N PHE A 197 5.11 -7.57 14.29
CA PHE A 197 5.66 -6.20 14.23
C PHE A 197 4.68 -5.14 14.70
N CYS A 198 3.41 -5.44 14.80
CA CYS A 198 2.43 -4.53 15.41
C CYS A 198 2.56 -4.39 16.94
N ASP A 199 3.44 -5.15 17.56
CA ASP A 199 3.74 -5.04 18.99
C ASP A 199 4.71 -3.86 19.27
N PRO A 200 4.86 -3.42 20.52
CA PRO A 200 5.63 -2.23 20.86
C PRO A 200 7.06 -2.23 20.29
N GLY A 201 7.46 -1.10 19.73
CA GLY A 201 8.81 -0.85 19.22
C GLY A 201 8.97 -0.91 17.70
N TYR A 202 8.12 -1.66 16.99
CA TYR A 202 8.19 -1.81 15.54
C TYR A 202 6.86 -1.58 14.82
N ASN A 203 5.82 -1.14 15.53
CA ASN A 203 4.53 -0.82 14.91
C ASN A 203 4.62 0.51 14.16
N VAL A 204 4.87 0.43 12.85
CA VAL A 204 4.80 1.57 11.93
C VAL A 204 3.68 1.34 10.93
N GLN A 205 3.10 2.44 10.43
CA GLN A 205 2.10 2.35 9.38
C GLN A 205 2.71 1.72 8.12
N GLU A 206 1.95 0.91 7.41
CA GLU A 206 2.42 0.25 6.19
C GLU A 206 1.81 0.89 4.95
N ASP A 207 0.72 0.31 4.45
CA ASP A 207 0.16 0.64 3.15
C ASP A 207 -0.38 2.07 3.08
N GLY A 208 0.22 2.86 2.22
CA GLY A 208 -0.27 4.17 1.81
C GLY A 208 -0.28 4.29 0.29
N VAL A 209 -1.03 5.24 -0.24
CA VAL A 209 -1.03 5.61 -1.65
C VAL A 209 -0.09 6.79 -1.88
N TYR A 210 0.79 6.62 -2.84
CA TYR A 210 1.83 7.60 -3.16
C TYR A 210 1.80 7.99 -4.63
N MET A 211 2.12 9.26 -4.88
CA MET A 211 2.41 9.83 -6.19
C MET A 211 3.80 10.47 -6.17
N THR A 212 4.45 10.62 -7.33
CA THR A 212 5.63 11.49 -7.40
C THR A 212 5.20 12.92 -7.10
N ARG A 213 6.06 13.68 -6.41
CA ARG A 213 5.75 15.09 -6.07
C ARG A 213 5.50 15.93 -7.32
N ASP A 214 6.27 15.71 -8.37
CA ASP A 214 6.12 16.44 -9.64
C ASP A 214 4.74 16.25 -10.26
N TYR A 215 4.24 15.00 -10.30
CA TYR A 215 2.88 14.74 -10.77
C TYR A 215 1.84 15.34 -9.84
N TYR A 216 1.99 15.15 -8.52
CA TYR A 216 1.06 15.65 -7.52
C TYR A 216 0.87 17.17 -7.60
N VAL A 217 1.95 17.95 -7.72
CA VAL A 217 1.88 19.41 -7.77
C VAL A 217 1.08 19.89 -8.99
N GLN A 218 1.24 19.21 -10.13
CA GLN A 218 0.52 19.55 -11.36
C GLN A 218 -0.95 19.11 -11.35
N HIS A 219 -1.30 18.09 -10.55
CA HIS A 219 -2.63 17.44 -10.54
C HIS A 219 -3.25 17.37 -9.14
N LYS A 220 -2.96 18.35 -8.28
CA LYS A 220 -3.31 18.37 -6.85
C LYS A 220 -4.79 18.09 -6.58
N GLU A 221 -5.69 18.77 -7.29
CA GLU A 221 -7.14 18.59 -7.11
C GLU A 221 -7.63 17.21 -7.60
N GLN A 222 -7.04 16.70 -8.67
CA GLN A 222 -7.35 15.36 -9.16
C GLN A 222 -6.89 14.28 -8.16
N ALA A 223 -5.67 14.43 -7.61
CA ALA A 223 -5.12 13.54 -6.59
C ALA A 223 -5.99 13.52 -5.31
N ARG A 224 -6.46 14.69 -4.86
CA ARG A 224 -7.37 14.79 -3.70
C ARG A 224 -8.71 14.09 -3.94
N ARG A 225 -9.33 14.32 -5.12
CA ARG A 225 -10.58 13.65 -5.50
C ARG A 225 -10.40 12.13 -5.59
N PHE A 226 -9.27 11.66 -6.15
CA PHE A 226 -8.93 10.24 -6.18
C PHE A 226 -8.79 9.67 -4.76
N ALA A 227 -8.07 10.34 -3.87
CA ALA A 227 -7.89 9.91 -2.48
C ALA A 227 -9.23 9.86 -1.71
N GLN A 228 -10.07 10.88 -1.85
CA GLN A 228 -11.40 10.93 -1.22
C GLN A 228 -12.32 9.81 -1.71
N ALA A 229 -12.36 9.56 -3.02
CA ALA A 229 -13.15 8.48 -3.60
C ALA A 229 -12.63 7.09 -3.16
N SER A 230 -11.31 6.92 -3.08
CA SER A 230 -10.67 5.70 -2.55
C SER A 230 -11.03 5.47 -1.09
N ARG A 231 -10.96 6.51 -0.27
CA ARG A 231 -11.39 6.47 1.14
C ARG A 231 -12.87 6.05 1.27
N LYS A 232 -13.76 6.68 0.48
CA LYS A 232 -15.18 6.30 0.44
C LYS A 232 -15.35 4.81 0.10
N GLY A 233 -14.53 4.27 -0.81
CA GLY A 233 -14.51 2.85 -1.13
C GLY A 233 -14.13 1.98 0.07
N TRP A 234 -13.13 2.36 0.83
CA TRP A 234 -12.72 1.64 2.05
C TRP A 234 -13.75 1.72 3.17
N GLU A 235 -14.38 2.89 3.37
CA GLU A 235 -15.45 3.08 4.34
C GLU A 235 -16.68 2.23 4.00
N TRP A 236 -17.01 2.12 2.71
CA TRP A 236 -18.07 1.22 2.23
C TRP A 236 -17.71 -0.24 2.44
N ALA A 237 -16.49 -0.65 2.08
CA ALA A 237 -16.00 -2.02 2.25
C ALA A 237 -16.14 -2.51 3.69
N ALA A 238 -15.89 -1.66 4.66
CA ALA A 238 -16.02 -1.98 6.07
C ALA A 238 -17.47 -2.22 6.53
N GLN A 239 -18.44 -1.63 5.83
CA GLN A 239 -19.85 -1.76 6.15
C GLN A 239 -20.54 -2.86 5.34
N HIS A 240 -19.96 -3.27 4.20
CA HIS A 240 -20.53 -4.22 3.25
C HIS A 240 -19.52 -5.30 2.85
N PRO A 241 -19.00 -6.11 3.80
CA PRO A 241 -17.89 -7.04 3.53
C PRO A 241 -18.22 -8.13 2.52
N ASP A 242 -19.46 -8.63 2.47
CA ASP A 242 -19.86 -9.69 1.54
C ASP A 242 -19.92 -9.17 0.09
N GLU A 243 -20.53 -8.00 -0.14
CA GLU A 243 -20.53 -7.33 -1.45
C GLU A 243 -19.10 -7.00 -1.90
N THR A 244 -18.29 -6.53 -0.96
CA THR A 244 -16.88 -6.22 -1.20
C THR A 244 -16.12 -7.47 -1.66
N LEU A 245 -16.35 -8.59 -1.02
CA LEU A 245 -15.72 -9.86 -1.36
C LEU A 245 -16.12 -10.34 -2.77
N ASP A 246 -17.38 -10.13 -3.17
CA ASP A 246 -17.84 -10.46 -4.53
C ASP A 246 -17.10 -9.63 -5.59
N ILE A 247 -16.88 -8.34 -5.31
CA ILE A 247 -16.11 -7.46 -6.19
C ILE A 247 -14.63 -7.86 -6.22
N VAL A 248 -14.03 -8.17 -5.07
CA VAL A 248 -12.65 -8.66 -4.99
C VAL A 248 -12.46 -9.91 -5.85
N MET A 249 -13.37 -10.88 -5.76
CA MET A 249 -13.28 -12.11 -6.55
C MET A 249 -13.31 -11.85 -8.06
N GLN A 250 -14.08 -10.86 -8.54
CA GLN A 250 -14.05 -10.47 -9.96
C GLN A 250 -12.67 -9.97 -10.40
N TYR A 251 -11.97 -9.20 -9.54
CA TYR A 251 -10.60 -8.76 -9.84
C TYR A 251 -9.59 -9.90 -9.78
N VAL A 252 -9.73 -10.80 -8.82
CA VAL A 252 -8.92 -12.02 -8.69
C VAL A 252 -9.04 -12.88 -9.94
N ASP A 253 -10.25 -13.18 -10.39
CA ASP A 253 -10.53 -13.99 -11.56
C ASP A 253 -10.01 -13.32 -12.85
N LYS A 254 -10.24 -12.02 -13.01
CA LYS A 254 -9.76 -11.24 -14.16
C LYS A 254 -8.23 -11.24 -14.28
N ASN A 255 -7.53 -11.29 -13.15
CA ASN A 255 -6.06 -11.30 -13.11
C ASN A 255 -5.47 -12.71 -12.97
N HIS A 256 -6.29 -13.76 -13.06
CA HIS A 256 -5.89 -15.17 -13.00
C HIS A 256 -5.08 -15.53 -11.75
N ILE A 257 -5.48 -14.99 -10.59
CA ILE A 257 -4.78 -15.25 -9.33
C ILE A 257 -5.25 -16.55 -8.71
N ALA A 258 -4.30 -17.46 -8.44
CA ALA A 258 -4.58 -18.73 -7.78
C ALA A 258 -4.86 -18.52 -6.28
N THR A 259 -6.13 -18.38 -5.93
CA THR A 259 -6.63 -18.20 -4.56
C THR A 259 -8.06 -18.71 -4.44
N ASN A 260 -8.67 -18.58 -3.29
CA ASN A 260 -10.06 -18.92 -3.07
C ASN A 260 -10.81 -17.88 -2.22
N ARG A 261 -12.14 -17.95 -2.24
CA ARG A 261 -13.01 -16.99 -1.55
C ARG A 261 -12.75 -16.93 -0.02
N VAL A 262 -12.42 -18.06 0.59
CA VAL A 262 -12.16 -18.12 2.05
C VAL A 262 -10.90 -17.34 2.39
N MET A 263 -9.83 -17.52 1.62
CA MET A 263 -8.59 -16.75 1.77
C MET A 263 -8.83 -15.25 1.60
N GLN A 264 -9.57 -14.87 0.56
CA GLN A 264 -9.85 -13.46 0.30
C GLN A 264 -10.75 -12.84 1.38
N LYS A 265 -11.67 -13.62 1.98
CA LYS A 265 -12.47 -13.19 3.13
C LYS A 265 -11.61 -12.93 4.37
N LEU A 266 -10.76 -13.87 4.74
CA LEU A 266 -9.85 -13.72 5.89
C LEU A 266 -8.91 -12.52 5.68
N MET A 267 -8.38 -12.35 4.46
CA MET A 267 -7.55 -11.21 4.10
C MET A 267 -8.32 -9.89 4.24
N LEU A 268 -9.56 -9.81 3.74
CA LEU A 268 -10.39 -8.61 3.84
C LEU A 268 -10.63 -8.23 5.31
N GLU A 269 -10.98 -9.21 6.15
CA GLU A 269 -11.22 -9.00 7.58
C GLU A 269 -9.98 -8.44 8.28
N ASP A 270 -8.80 -8.98 7.99
CA ASP A 270 -7.54 -8.50 8.58
C ASP A 270 -7.16 -7.11 8.09
N VAL A 271 -7.24 -6.86 6.78
CA VAL A 271 -6.94 -5.55 6.20
C VAL A 271 -7.86 -4.47 6.76
N LEU A 272 -9.16 -4.75 6.90
CA LEU A 272 -10.11 -3.82 7.53
C LEU A 272 -9.79 -3.57 9.01
N ARG A 273 -9.24 -4.55 9.71
CA ARG A 273 -8.79 -4.43 11.11
C ARG A 273 -7.54 -3.57 11.23
N LEU A 274 -6.58 -3.72 10.30
CA LEU A 274 -5.36 -2.92 10.26
C LEU A 274 -5.59 -1.42 9.99
N GLN A 275 -6.74 -1.07 9.40
CA GLN A 275 -7.15 0.33 9.18
C GLN A 275 -7.65 1.03 10.44
N VAL A 276 -7.88 0.30 11.53
CA VAL A 276 -8.36 0.87 12.79
C VAL A 276 -7.16 1.20 13.67
N ASP A 277 -6.99 2.48 13.98
CA ASP A 277 -5.97 2.94 14.93
C ASP A 277 -6.21 2.31 16.31
N ARG A 278 -5.15 1.84 16.96
CA ARG A 278 -5.23 1.11 18.23
C ARG A 278 -5.64 1.99 19.40
N GLU A 279 -5.32 3.28 19.35
CA GLU A 279 -5.60 4.23 20.42
C GLU A 279 -6.98 4.87 20.23
N SER A 280 -7.21 5.50 19.09
CA SER A 280 -8.47 6.19 18.79
C SER A 280 -9.64 5.26 18.48
N LYS A 281 -9.38 3.98 18.15
CA LYS A 281 -10.36 2.99 17.68
C LYS A 281 -11.12 3.42 16.42
N LYS A 282 -10.55 4.31 15.62
CA LYS A 282 -11.14 4.86 14.39
C LYS A 282 -10.30 4.53 13.16
N ARG A 283 -10.93 4.55 11.99
CA ARG A 283 -10.26 4.57 10.69
C ARG A 283 -9.91 6.02 10.36
N GLU A 284 -8.65 6.38 10.43
CA GLU A 284 -8.23 7.78 10.25
C GLU A 284 -7.75 8.11 8.84
N PHE A 285 -7.24 7.14 8.10
CA PHE A 285 -6.73 7.29 6.72
C PHE A 285 -5.67 8.38 6.55
N ARG A 286 -4.87 8.63 7.58
CA ARG A 286 -3.81 9.63 7.56
C ARG A 286 -2.46 9.06 7.99
N LEU A 287 -1.41 9.53 7.36
CA LEU A 287 -0.05 9.26 7.79
C LEU A 287 0.24 10.03 9.10
N ARG A 288 0.89 9.40 10.06
CA ARG A 288 1.21 9.97 11.36
C ARG A 288 2.67 10.45 11.42
N PRO A 289 2.94 11.69 11.90
CA PRO A 289 4.31 12.23 11.99
C PRO A 289 5.24 11.39 12.86
N ASP A 290 4.73 10.85 13.97
CA ASP A 290 5.49 10.00 14.88
C ASP A 290 5.90 8.68 14.24
N MET A 291 5.05 8.08 13.42
CA MET A 291 5.34 6.84 12.67
C MET A 291 6.42 7.07 11.60
N VAL A 292 6.36 8.19 10.87
CA VAL A 292 7.40 8.55 9.90
C VAL A 292 8.73 8.73 10.62
N ARG A 293 8.76 9.48 11.73
CA ARG A 293 9.97 9.70 12.52
C ARG A 293 10.55 8.40 13.05
N GLN A 294 9.70 7.53 13.59
CA GLN A 294 10.11 6.21 14.09
C GLN A 294 10.74 5.35 13.00
N ALA A 295 10.06 5.21 11.85
CA ALA A 295 10.55 4.42 10.74
C ALA A 295 11.85 4.99 10.16
N SER A 296 11.89 6.31 9.91
CA SER A 296 13.06 6.98 9.35
C SER A 296 14.30 6.83 10.25
N ARG A 297 14.19 7.10 11.55
CA ARG A 297 15.29 6.93 12.50
C ARG A 297 15.78 5.49 12.57
N LEU A 298 14.85 4.53 12.70
CA LEU A 298 15.21 3.11 12.74
C LEU A 298 16.00 2.71 11.50
N MET A 299 15.61 3.18 10.32
CA MET A 299 16.29 2.87 9.06
C MET A 299 17.66 3.55 8.94
N VAL A 300 17.82 4.79 9.41
CA VAL A 300 19.11 5.50 9.47
C VAL A 300 20.07 4.81 10.43
N GLU A 301 19.62 4.51 11.66
CA GLU A 301 20.41 3.82 12.69
C GLU A 301 20.94 2.46 12.21
N ASN A 302 20.20 1.80 11.30
CA ASN A 302 20.58 0.50 10.72
C ASN A 302 21.13 0.61 9.29
N GLN A 303 21.58 1.81 8.88
CA GLN A 303 22.27 2.08 7.61
C GLN A 303 21.46 1.71 6.34
N MET A 304 20.14 1.72 6.44
CA MET A 304 19.24 1.51 5.31
C MET A 304 18.86 2.82 4.62
N LEU A 305 19.02 3.96 5.31
CA LEU A 305 18.90 5.31 4.74
C LEU A 305 20.16 6.10 5.00
N GLY A 306 20.53 6.98 4.07
CA GLY A 306 21.65 7.91 4.20
C GLY A 306 21.32 9.11 5.08
N ARG A 307 20.04 9.44 5.25
CA ARG A 307 19.54 10.56 6.05
C ARG A 307 18.14 10.28 6.61
N GLU A 308 17.73 11.06 7.62
CA GLU A 308 16.32 11.06 8.01
C GLU A 308 15.47 11.72 6.91
N VAL A 309 14.36 11.06 6.56
CA VAL A 309 13.28 11.61 5.74
C VAL A 309 12.20 12.11 6.69
N THR A 310 11.78 13.36 6.53
CA THR A 310 10.83 14.00 7.41
C THR A 310 9.38 13.78 6.98
N TYR A 311 8.44 13.99 7.91
CA TYR A 311 7.01 13.93 7.60
C TYR A 311 6.61 14.96 6.53
N ASP A 312 7.18 16.18 6.59
CA ASP A 312 6.89 17.26 5.66
C ASP A 312 7.33 16.96 4.22
N GLU A 313 8.31 16.07 4.05
CA GLU A 313 8.71 15.57 2.73
C GLU A 313 7.69 14.57 2.13
N LEU A 314 6.78 14.04 2.93
CA LEU A 314 5.78 13.04 2.50
C LEU A 314 4.38 13.62 2.31
N ILE A 315 4.12 14.79 2.80
CA ILE A 315 2.78 15.40 2.74
C ILE A 315 2.77 16.63 1.85
N ASP A 316 1.55 17.11 1.58
CA ASP A 316 1.28 18.40 0.96
C ASP A 316 1.05 19.43 2.08
N ASN A 317 1.95 20.38 2.22
CA ASN A 317 1.86 21.53 3.12
C ASN A 317 1.15 22.69 2.47
#